data_84c08f31c80bd5a687c4fc30e8b3b9dd
#
_entry.id   84c08f31c80bd5a687c4fc30e8b3b9dd
#
_cell.length_a   1.000
_cell.length_b   1.000
_cell.length_c   1.000
_cell.angle_alpha   90.00
_cell.angle_beta   90.00
_cell.angle_gamma   90.00
#
_symmetry.space_group_name_H-M   'P 1'
#
loop_
_entity.id
_entity.type
_entity.pdbx_description
1 polymer ?
#
loop_
_entity_poly.entity_id
_entity_poly.type
_entity_poly.pdbx_seq_one_letter_code
_entity_poly.pdbx_strand_id
1 'polypeptide(L)'
;MTTATLTGPDAEAAAPAVNWTMLFLGFGGMAIGQFMAILDIQIVAASLPQIQAGVGASADQVSWIQTAYLIPEVVMIPLSAYLARLWGTQRVFLASCGGFVIMSVLAGMSTSIDMMIICRALQGFVGGAMVPTVFATAFSAFPPERRVTANVVTGMIVTLAPTIGPSLGGHLTDWLNWRWLFFINVVPGLLSMFLVARWGNFDKGDRRLAHNFDWFGLAMMAVFLISMQYVVEEGAKDNWFEDDTILWLTVLAAVTGATFLWRQLSYFQPIIQLRAFADRNFSLGILMAATSGLALYGGTFLMPLYLGRVRGFSAAEVGTTMLVSGLAMFITGPLAGRWVRAIDPRIPIFVGYGMVAWGMWLGHAVNGEWGFVEFAAVQTFRGVGVMVAMIASTQLTMSTLPMHLIKDASGLLNLARNTAGAVGMAIIASNLTSQGAVHMNDMTSRIDRSSIEGQAMLSGLTQRFAQMGVSDPEGAAYKAMHYMISQKAQILAFGDAFAFMSVCAVAAALLALLARPGKIHPGGRAMTPEPEH
;
A
#
# COMPACT_ATOMS: atom_id res chain seq x y z
N MET A 1 -35.47 59.45 -36.26
CA MET A 1 -34.38 58.52 -36.62
C MET A 1 -33.33 58.66 -35.57
N THR A 2 -33.39 57.78 -34.58
CA THR A 2 -32.45 57.77 -33.46
C THR A 2 -31.73 56.41 -33.50
N THR A 3 -30.50 56.45 -33.93
CA THR A 3 -29.62 55.27 -33.99
C THR A 3 -29.18 54.90 -32.59
N ALA A 4 -29.67 53.73 -32.07
CA ALA A 4 -29.17 53.12 -30.87
C ALA A 4 -27.85 52.37 -31.18
N THR A 5 -26.76 52.84 -30.60
CA THR A 5 -25.48 52.17 -30.59
C THR A 5 -25.57 50.97 -29.66
N LEU A 6 -25.55 49.75 -30.23
CA LEU A 6 -25.34 48.52 -29.51
C LEU A 6 -23.90 48.51 -28.97
N THR A 7 -23.76 48.65 -27.69
CA THR A 7 -22.50 48.41 -26.97
C THR A 7 -22.16 46.94 -27.10
N GLY A 8 -20.92 46.66 -27.49
CA GLY A 8 -20.40 45.33 -27.79
C GLY A 8 -20.33 44.36 -26.57
N PRO A 9 -20.00 43.10 -26.84
CA PRO A 9 -20.13 42.00 -25.90
C PRO A 9 -19.22 42.17 -24.68
N ASP A 10 -19.81 41.83 -23.54
CA ASP A 10 -19.14 41.76 -22.25
C ASP A 10 -17.80 41.07 -22.39
N ALA A 11 -16.76 41.77 -21.97
CA ALA A 11 -15.43 41.18 -21.83
C ALA A 11 -15.54 40.00 -20.84
N GLU A 12 -15.52 38.79 -21.39
CA GLU A 12 -15.37 37.55 -20.65
C GLU A 12 -14.16 37.72 -19.74
N ALA A 13 -14.38 37.89 -18.45
CA ALA A 13 -13.32 38.09 -17.46
C ALA A 13 -12.37 36.91 -17.57
N ALA A 14 -11.22 37.11 -18.18
CA ALA A 14 -10.19 36.10 -18.34
C ALA A 14 -9.91 35.45 -16.97
N ALA A 15 -10.18 34.17 -16.85
CA ALA A 15 -9.89 33.41 -15.64
C ALA A 15 -8.44 33.71 -15.21
N PRO A 16 -8.18 34.02 -13.94
CA PRO A 16 -6.85 34.41 -13.48
C PRO A 16 -5.84 33.38 -13.91
N ALA A 17 -4.76 33.78 -14.57
CA ALA A 17 -3.71 32.92 -15.07
C ALA A 17 -3.16 32.10 -13.91
N VAL A 18 -3.35 30.76 -13.97
CA VAL A 18 -2.86 29.82 -12.93
C VAL A 18 -1.34 29.94 -12.87
N ASN A 19 -0.82 30.34 -11.71
CA ASN A 19 0.63 30.35 -11.51
C ASN A 19 1.12 28.92 -11.28
N TRP A 20 1.57 28.30 -12.35
CA TRP A 20 2.01 26.89 -12.37
C TRP A 20 3.12 26.60 -11.37
N THR A 21 4.06 27.52 -11.20
CA THR A 21 5.16 27.34 -10.25
C THR A 21 4.64 27.22 -8.83
N MET A 22 3.69 28.08 -8.44
CA MET A 22 3.07 28.05 -7.12
C MET A 22 2.28 26.76 -6.90
N LEU A 23 1.49 26.33 -7.91
CA LEU A 23 0.73 25.08 -7.83
C LEU A 23 1.66 23.87 -7.67
N PHE A 24 2.76 23.80 -8.43
CA PHE A 24 3.72 22.70 -8.30
C PHE A 24 4.50 22.75 -6.99
N LEU A 25 4.80 23.92 -6.42
CA LEU A 25 5.44 24.03 -5.10
C LEU A 25 4.50 23.56 -3.98
N GLY A 26 3.24 23.98 -4.02
CA GLY A 26 2.23 23.50 -3.05
C GLY A 26 2.00 21.99 -3.16
N PHE A 27 1.85 21.47 -4.38
CA PHE A 27 1.72 20.04 -4.62
C PHE A 27 2.98 19.26 -4.24
N GLY A 28 4.17 19.78 -4.51
CA GLY A 28 5.45 19.23 -4.06
C GLY A 28 5.54 19.13 -2.53
N GLY A 29 5.04 20.14 -1.82
CA GLY A 29 4.89 20.09 -0.37
C GLY A 29 3.99 18.93 0.09
N MET A 30 2.82 18.75 -0.56
CA MET A 30 1.95 17.60 -0.27
C MET A 30 2.65 16.26 -0.58
N ALA A 31 3.40 16.19 -1.67
CA ALA A 31 4.15 15.02 -2.08
C ALA A 31 5.24 14.63 -1.06
N ILE A 32 5.93 15.60 -0.46
CA ILE A 32 6.88 15.37 0.64
C ILE A 32 6.18 14.78 1.86
N GLY A 33 5.03 15.33 2.25
CA GLY A 33 4.24 14.80 3.36
C GLY A 33 3.75 13.38 3.09
N GLN A 34 3.29 13.09 1.88
CA GLN A 34 2.90 11.73 1.48
C GLN A 34 4.06 10.74 1.57
N PHE A 35 5.25 11.15 1.08
CA PHE A 35 6.46 10.33 1.19
C PHE A 35 6.78 10.02 2.64
N MET A 36 6.73 11.03 3.50
CA MET A 36 6.99 10.89 4.94
C MET A 36 6.01 9.92 5.60
N ALA A 37 4.70 10.02 5.34
CA ALA A 37 3.68 9.16 5.93
C ALA A 37 3.87 7.68 5.53
N ILE A 38 4.16 7.41 4.26
CA ILE A 38 4.38 6.04 3.78
C ILE A 38 5.73 5.49 4.27
N LEU A 39 6.76 6.33 4.30
CA LEU A 39 8.09 5.96 4.77
C LEU A 39 8.07 5.56 6.25
N ASP A 40 7.34 6.31 7.09
CA ASP A 40 7.22 6.07 8.54
C ASP A 40 6.74 4.65 8.86
N ILE A 41 5.75 4.14 8.12
CA ILE A 41 5.25 2.77 8.30
C ILE A 41 6.38 1.75 8.08
N GLN A 42 7.17 1.95 7.03
CA GLN A 42 8.18 0.98 6.61
C GLN A 42 9.45 1.00 7.46
N ILE A 43 9.89 2.20 7.89
CA ILE A 43 11.07 2.32 8.75
C ILE A 43 10.81 1.74 10.13
N VAL A 44 9.60 1.93 10.67
CA VAL A 44 9.19 1.36 11.97
C VAL A 44 9.07 -0.16 11.87
N ALA A 45 8.43 -0.69 10.82
CA ALA A 45 8.30 -2.14 10.60
C ALA A 45 9.65 -2.86 10.56
N ALA A 46 10.65 -2.26 9.92
CA ALA A 46 11.99 -2.83 9.81
C ALA A 46 12.79 -2.82 11.12
N SER A 47 12.41 -1.97 12.08
CA SER A 47 13.14 -1.73 13.33
C SER A 47 12.36 -2.15 14.58
N LEU A 48 11.31 -2.95 14.42
CA LEU A 48 10.47 -3.42 15.55
C LEU A 48 11.26 -4.06 16.70
N PRO A 49 12.28 -4.93 16.46
CA PRO A 49 13.06 -5.52 17.56
C PRO A 49 13.81 -4.49 18.40
N GLN A 50 14.35 -3.46 17.78
CA GLN A 50 15.08 -2.38 18.48
C GLN A 50 14.13 -1.49 19.29
N ILE A 51 12.95 -1.20 18.73
CA ILE A 51 11.90 -0.47 19.44
C ILE A 51 11.40 -1.30 20.63
N GLN A 52 11.16 -2.61 20.43
CA GLN A 52 10.76 -3.55 21.47
C GLN A 52 11.71 -3.50 22.68
N ALA A 53 13.00 -3.63 22.42
CA ALA A 53 14.01 -3.53 23.46
C ALA A 53 14.03 -2.16 24.12
N GLY A 54 13.81 -1.09 23.37
CA GLY A 54 13.87 0.30 23.85
C GLY A 54 12.70 0.74 24.70
N VAL A 55 11.50 0.15 24.52
CA VAL A 55 10.30 0.44 25.34
C VAL A 55 9.95 -0.67 26.33
N GLY A 56 10.75 -1.77 26.36
CA GLY A 56 10.53 -2.88 27.26
C GLY A 56 9.27 -3.72 26.94
N ALA A 57 8.91 -3.83 25.65
CA ALA A 57 7.72 -4.55 25.22
C ALA A 57 7.94 -6.07 25.19
N SER A 58 6.89 -6.85 25.50
CA SER A 58 6.89 -8.30 25.27
C SER A 58 6.82 -8.65 23.77
N ALA A 59 7.11 -9.91 23.43
CA ALA A 59 7.01 -10.39 22.05
C ALA A 59 5.58 -10.26 21.47
N ASP A 60 4.55 -10.42 22.30
CA ASP A 60 3.15 -10.31 21.90
C ASP A 60 2.71 -8.85 21.71
N GLN A 61 3.35 -7.92 22.42
CA GLN A 61 3.01 -6.49 22.36
C GLN A 61 3.69 -5.76 21.20
N VAL A 62 4.81 -6.26 20.69
CA VAL A 62 5.60 -5.53 19.69
C VAL A 62 4.84 -5.29 18.40
N SER A 63 4.01 -6.24 17.96
CA SER A 63 3.20 -6.08 16.75
C SER A 63 2.21 -4.92 16.85
N TRP A 64 1.73 -4.61 18.06
CA TRP A 64 0.82 -3.50 18.30
C TRP A 64 1.39 -2.14 17.94
N ILE A 65 2.72 -1.98 17.90
CA ILE A 65 3.36 -0.73 17.45
C ILE A 65 2.97 -0.41 16.00
N GLN A 66 2.80 -1.42 15.16
CA GLN A 66 2.38 -1.26 13.76
C GLN A 66 0.86 -1.35 13.60
N THR A 67 0.23 -2.34 14.21
CA THR A 67 -1.23 -2.57 14.13
C THR A 67 -2.01 -1.35 14.65
N ALA A 68 -1.56 -0.72 15.76
CA ALA A 68 -2.18 0.48 16.31
C ALA A 68 -2.13 1.69 15.36
N TYR A 69 -1.15 1.76 14.47
CA TYR A 69 -1.10 2.78 13.43
C TYR A 69 -2.08 2.47 12.28
N LEU A 70 -2.05 1.24 11.77
CA LEU A 70 -2.79 0.84 10.56
C LEU A 70 -4.31 0.83 10.77
N ILE A 71 -4.79 0.41 11.95
CA ILE A 71 -6.22 0.32 12.24
C ILE A 71 -6.92 1.69 12.16
N PRO A 72 -6.47 2.76 12.84
CA PRO A 72 -7.12 4.07 12.73
C PRO A 72 -6.87 4.76 11.39
N GLU A 73 -5.74 4.48 10.73
CA GLU A 73 -5.42 5.00 9.41
C GLU A 73 -6.51 4.66 8.40
N VAL A 74 -6.95 3.39 8.38
CA VAL A 74 -7.97 2.89 7.44
C VAL A 74 -9.29 3.66 7.57
N VAL A 75 -9.66 4.09 8.77
CA VAL A 75 -10.87 4.90 9.01
C VAL A 75 -10.72 6.31 8.45
N MET A 76 -9.52 6.91 8.62
CA MET A 76 -9.27 8.28 8.17
C MET A 76 -9.17 8.38 6.65
N ILE A 77 -8.76 7.34 5.94
CA ILE A 77 -8.66 7.33 4.47
C ILE A 77 -9.97 7.78 3.79
N PRO A 78 -11.12 7.10 3.97
CA PRO A 78 -12.37 7.54 3.37
C PRO A 78 -12.93 8.82 4.00
N LEU A 79 -12.75 9.02 5.31
CA LEU A 79 -13.19 10.22 6.01
C LEU A 79 -12.49 11.48 5.46
N SER A 80 -11.22 11.37 5.05
CA SER A 80 -10.44 12.48 4.52
C SER A 80 -11.07 13.14 3.30
N ALA A 81 -11.75 12.36 2.45
CA ALA A 81 -12.46 12.87 1.28
C ALA A 81 -13.63 13.79 1.68
N TYR A 82 -14.40 13.39 2.69
CA TYR A 82 -15.46 14.22 3.24
C TYR A 82 -14.91 15.50 3.89
N LEU A 83 -13.87 15.35 4.73
CA LEU A 83 -13.24 16.50 5.39
C LEU A 83 -12.63 17.48 4.38
N ALA A 84 -12.04 16.98 3.29
CA ALA A 84 -11.52 17.81 2.22
C ALA A 84 -12.63 18.57 1.44
N ARG A 85 -13.82 17.99 1.32
CA ARG A 85 -15.00 18.72 0.79
C ARG A 85 -15.49 19.79 1.77
N LEU A 86 -15.48 19.48 3.07
CA LEU A 86 -16.00 20.36 4.13
C LEU A 86 -15.08 21.55 4.41
N TRP A 87 -13.79 21.32 4.60
CA TRP A 87 -12.83 22.35 5.05
C TRP A 87 -11.86 22.82 3.97
N GLY A 88 -11.83 22.15 2.82
CA GLY A 88 -10.85 22.34 1.76
C GLY A 88 -9.60 21.48 1.97
N THR A 89 -9.02 21.04 0.87
CA THR A 89 -7.89 20.10 0.85
C THR A 89 -6.66 20.62 1.59
N GLN A 90 -6.31 21.91 1.41
CA GLN A 90 -5.17 22.53 2.07
C GLN A 90 -5.24 22.41 3.60
N ARG A 91 -6.39 22.76 4.20
CA ARG A 91 -6.55 22.76 5.66
C ARG A 91 -6.51 21.36 6.24
N VAL A 92 -7.17 20.41 5.58
CA VAL A 92 -7.16 19.01 6.00
C VAL A 92 -5.74 18.46 5.95
N PHE A 93 -5.01 18.71 4.87
CA PHE A 93 -3.63 18.26 4.75
C PHE A 93 -2.72 18.87 5.80
N LEU A 94 -2.82 20.20 6.06
CA LEU A 94 -2.00 20.87 7.07
C LEU A 94 -2.30 20.35 8.49
N ALA A 95 -3.57 20.12 8.83
CA ALA A 95 -3.97 19.56 10.11
C ALA A 95 -3.43 18.13 10.28
N SER A 96 -3.54 17.32 9.22
CA SER A 96 -3.03 15.93 9.20
C SER A 96 -1.51 15.88 9.31
N CYS A 97 -0.79 16.67 8.52
CA CYS A 97 0.66 16.72 8.54
C CYS A 97 1.19 17.25 9.89
N GLY A 98 0.57 18.32 10.43
CA GLY A 98 0.94 18.86 11.73
C GLY A 98 0.69 17.89 12.89
N GLY A 99 -0.49 17.27 12.90
CA GLY A 99 -0.81 16.22 13.87
C GLY A 99 0.12 15.02 13.77
N PHE A 100 0.45 14.58 12.54
CA PHE A 100 1.39 13.50 12.30
C PHE A 100 2.78 13.81 12.87
N VAL A 101 3.33 15.00 12.62
CA VAL A 101 4.64 15.42 13.13
C VAL A 101 4.62 15.46 14.67
N ILE A 102 3.57 16.03 15.29
CA ILE A 102 3.45 16.08 16.75
C ILE A 102 3.43 14.66 17.34
N MET A 103 2.58 13.78 16.81
CA MET A 103 2.48 12.40 17.29
C MET A 103 3.78 11.61 17.03
N SER A 104 4.48 11.89 15.93
CA SER A 104 5.79 11.32 15.64
C SER A 104 6.83 11.72 16.72
N VAL A 105 6.90 13.00 17.09
CA VAL A 105 7.79 13.45 18.16
C VAL A 105 7.45 12.76 19.47
N LEU A 106 6.17 12.69 19.84
CA LEU A 106 5.72 12.03 21.07
C LEU A 106 6.02 10.51 21.06
N ALA A 107 5.87 9.84 19.91
CA ALA A 107 6.27 8.43 19.75
C ALA A 107 7.78 8.25 19.95
N GLY A 108 8.61 9.15 19.38
CA GLY A 108 10.07 9.14 19.60
C GLY A 108 10.48 9.41 21.04
N MET A 109 9.65 10.10 21.81
CA MET A 109 9.87 10.38 23.25
C MET A 109 9.27 9.31 24.17
N SER A 110 8.59 8.30 23.65
CA SER A 110 7.93 7.28 24.46
C SER A 110 8.91 6.51 25.34
N THR A 111 8.46 6.20 26.55
CA THR A 111 9.21 5.44 27.58
C THR A 111 8.54 4.12 27.93
N SER A 112 7.33 3.89 27.44
CA SER A 112 6.55 2.66 27.65
C SER A 112 5.85 2.24 26.37
N ILE A 113 5.49 0.96 26.30
CA ILE A 113 4.74 0.41 25.16
C ILE A 113 3.36 1.05 25.03
N ASP A 114 2.66 1.31 26.13
CA ASP A 114 1.32 1.92 26.11
C ASP A 114 1.35 3.34 25.53
N MET A 115 2.33 4.15 25.93
CA MET A 115 2.53 5.48 25.33
C MET A 115 2.82 5.37 23.84
N MET A 116 3.66 4.42 23.43
CA MET A 116 3.98 4.18 22.02
C MET A 116 2.71 3.81 21.25
N ILE A 117 1.91 2.86 21.72
CA ILE A 117 0.66 2.41 21.07
C ILE A 117 -0.31 3.59 20.90
N ILE A 118 -0.52 4.40 21.94
CA ILE A 118 -1.42 5.58 21.88
C ILE A 118 -0.91 6.59 20.85
N CYS A 119 0.40 6.91 20.88
CA CYS A 119 0.98 7.86 19.93
C CYS A 119 0.87 7.33 18.49
N ARG A 120 1.10 6.03 18.27
CA ARG A 120 0.96 5.39 16.95
C ARG A 120 -0.48 5.40 16.46
N ALA A 121 -1.46 5.12 17.33
CA ALA A 121 -2.87 5.15 16.96
C ALA A 121 -3.31 6.56 16.54
N LEU A 122 -2.91 7.58 17.28
CA LEU A 122 -3.21 8.96 16.94
C LEU A 122 -2.44 9.40 15.68
N GLN A 123 -1.19 8.99 15.51
CA GLN A 123 -0.37 9.27 14.33
C GLN A 123 -0.99 8.65 13.06
N GLY A 124 -1.42 7.38 13.12
CA GLY A 124 -2.10 6.72 12.01
C GLY A 124 -3.42 7.39 11.65
N PHE A 125 -4.24 7.71 12.67
CA PHE A 125 -5.51 8.41 12.44
C PHE A 125 -5.30 9.75 11.72
N VAL A 126 -4.43 10.62 12.23
CA VAL A 126 -4.23 11.93 11.58
C VAL A 126 -3.48 11.80 10.26
N GLY A 127 -2.53 10.88 10.14
CA GLY A 127 -1.72 10.65 8.92
C GLY A 127 -2.52 10.08 7.76
N GLY A 128 -3.56 9.31 8.03
CA GLY A 128 -4.37 8.60 7.02
C GLY A 128 -5.03 9.50 5.97
N ALA A 129 -5.17 10.80 6.23
CA ALA A 129 -5.67 11.75 5.23
C ALA A 129 -4.61 12.22 4.23
N MET A 130 -3.32 12.06 4.52
CA MET A 130 -2.26 12.64 3.68
C MET A 130 -2.22 12.03 2.28
N VAL A 131 -2.21 10.71 2.18
CA VAL A 131 -2.12 9.99 0.89
C VAL A 131 -3.33 10.27 -0.02
N PRO A 132 -4.59 10.07 0.42
CA PRO A 132 -5.75 10.30 -0.44
C PRO A 132 -5.89 11.73 -0.92
N THR A 133 -5.54 12.72 -0.07
CA THR A 133 -5.62 14.14 -0.44
C THR A 133 -4.61 14.52 -1.53
N VAL A 134 -3.41 13.92 -1.54
CA VAL A 134 -2.43 14.14 -2.62
C VAL A 134 -2.94 13.58 -3.94
N PHE A 135 -3.46 12.34 -3.95
CA PHE A 135 -4.07 11.75 -5.15
C PHE A 135 -5.26 12.60 -5.65
N ALA A 136 -6.16 13.00 -4.75
CA ALA A 136 -7.29 13.85 -5.11
C ALA A 136 -6.82 15.16 -5.75
N THR A 137 -5.78 15.80 -5.18
CA THR A 137 -5.22 17.07 -5.70
C THR A 137 -4.57 16.89 -7.07
N ALA A 138 -3.89 15.75 -7.32
CA ALA A 138 -3.29 15.46 -8.62
C ALA A 138 -4.33 15.44 -9.76
N PHE A 139 -5.57 15.03 -9.46
CA PHE A 139 -6.65 14.97 -10.46
C PHE A 139 -7.58 16.19 -10.46
N SER A 140 -7.75 16.88 -9.33
CA SER A 140 -8.67 18.02 -9.22
C SER A 140 -8.03 19.37 -9.49
N ALA A 141 -6.77 19.59 -9.08
CA ALA A 141 -6.10 20.88 -9.19
C ALA A 141 -5.34 21.05 -10.51
N PHE A 142 -4.99 19.95 -11.19
CA PHE A 142 -4.24 20.00 -12.44
C PHE A 142 -5.14 19.83 -13.67
N PRO A 143 -4.86 20.58 -14.77
CA PRO A 143 -5.56 20.38 -16.04
C PRO A 143 -5.22 19.01 -16.64
N PRO A 144 -6.06 18.48 -17.56
CA PRO A 144 -5.92 17.12 -18.12
C PRO A 144 -4.51 16.81 -18.63
N GLU A 145 -3.83 17.77 -19.26
CA GLU A 145 -2.49 17.60 -19.85
C GLU A 145 -1.41 17.35 -18.81
N ARG A 146 -1.59 17.85 -17.57
CA ARG A 146 -0.61 17.77 -16.47
C ARG A 146 -0.98 16.76 -15.39
N ARG A 147 -2.21 16.23 -15.38
CA ARG A 147 -2.68 15.21 -14.42
C ARG A 147 -1.79 13.97 -14.42
N VAL A 148 -1.40 13.51 -15.60
CA VAL A 148 -0.52 12.35 -15.73
C VAL A 148 0.83 12.61 -15.04
N THR A 149 1.40 13.82 -15.20
CA THR A 149 2.66 14.18 -14.54
C THR A 149 2.51 14.19 -13.01
N ALA A 150 1.45 14.80 -12.49
CA ALA A 150 1.15 14.81 -11.06
C ALA A 150 0.94 13.37 -10.53
N ASN A 151 0.19 12.53 -11.26
CA ASN A 151 -0.01 11.12 -10.92
C ASN A 151 1.30 10.31 -10.93
N VAL A 152 2.20 10.58 -11.87
CA VAL A 152 3.55 9.97 -11.90
C VAL A 152 4.32 10.30 -10.62
N VAL A 153 4.36 11.57 -10.22
CA VAL A 153 5.05 12.00 -8.98
C VAL A 153 4.46 11.29 -7.77
N THR A 154 3.13 11.28 -7.65
CA THR A 154 2.42 10.58 -6.56
C THR A 154 2.73 9.08 -6.56
N GLY A 155 2.69 8.44 -7.73
CA GLY A 155 3.00 7.01 -7.90
C GLY A 155 4.44 6.67 -7.54
N MET A 156 5.41 7.48 -7.98
CA MET A 156 6.83 7.30 -7.61
C MET A 156 7.02 7.32 -6.10
N ILE A 157 6.34 8.21 -5.39
CA ILE A 157 6.42 8.33 -3.94
C ILE A 157 5.86 7.09 -3.24
N VAL A 158 4.66 6.65 -3.65
CA VAL A 158 4.00 5.45 -3.08
C VAL A 158 4.87 4.20 -3.24
N THR A 159 5.64 4.12 -4.31
CA THR A 159 6.47 2.94 -4.59
C THR A 159 7.89 3.05 -4.02
N LEU A 160 8.46 4.25 -3.99
CA LEU A 160 9.82 4.49 -3.54
C LEU A 160 9.95 4.40 -2.00
N ALA A 161 8.98 4.97 -1.27
CA ALA A 161 9.01 4.99 0.19
C ALA A 161 9.07 3.59 0.82
N PRO A 162 8.24 2.60 0.43
CA PRO A 162 8.36 1.23 0.94
C PRO A 162 9.68 0.55 0.59
N THR A 163 10.28 0.92 -0.53
CA THR A 163 11.53 0.30 -0.99
C THR A 163 12.75 0.81 -0.19
N ILE A 164 12.80 2.11 0.09
CA ILE A 164 13.90 2.72 0.84
C ILE A 164 13.73 2.52 2.36
N GLY A 165 12.49 2.43 2.82
CA GLY A 165 12.15 2.40 4.24
C GLY A 165 12.96 1.41 5.07
N PRO A 166 12.98 0.12 4.75
CA PRO A 166 13.71 -0.88 5.53
C PRO A 166 15.21 -0.59 5.63
N SER A 167 15.83 -0.19 4.52
CA SER A 167 17.26 0.16 4.50
C SER A 167 17.55 1.39 5.35
N LEU A 168 16.75 2.44 5.21
CA LEU A 168 16.91 3.68 5.98
C LEU A 168 16.64 3.45 7.47
N GLY A 169 15.61 2.66 7.81
CA GLY A 169 15.28 2.32 9.18
C GLY A 169 16.41 1.58 9.89
N GLY A 170 16.97 0.56 9.24
CA GLY A 170 18.11 -0.18 9.77
C GLY A 170 19.32 0.71 10.04
N HIS A 171 19.75 1.50 9.05
CA HIS A 171 20.91 2.40 9.22
C HIS A 171 20.69 3.47 10.29
N LEU A 172 19.50 4.08 10.35
CA LEU A 172 19.19 5.07 11.39
C LEU A 172 19.26 4.47 12.80
N THR A 173 18.77 3.24 12.93
CA THR A 173 18.78 2.55 14.22
C THR A 173 20.21 2.17 14.64
N ASP A 174 21.04 1.74 13.70
CA ASP A 174 22.44 1.35 13.94
C ASP A 174 23.32 2.56 14.25
N TRP A 175 23.15 3.67 13.52
CA TRP A 175 24.02 4.86 13.66
C TRP A 175 23.64 5.74 14.86
N LEU A 176 22.35 5.81 15.18
CA LEU A 176 21.84 6.69 16.22
C LEU A 176 21.12 5.90 17.30
N ASN A 177 19.82 5.68 17.16
CA ASN A 177 18.97 4.80 17.96
C ASN A 177 17.55 4.79 17.34
N TRP A 178 16.69 3.90 17.82
CA TRP A 178 15.32 3.74 17.31
C TRP A 178 14.44 5.00 17.43
N ARG A 179 14.71 5.93 18.33
CA ARG A 179 13.92 7.17 18.49
C ARG A 179 14.01 8.07 17.25
N TRP A 180 15.12 8.02 16.55
CA TRP A 180 15.35 8.80 15.33
C TRP A 180 14.47 8.36 14.17
N LEU A 181 13.90 7.15 14.19
CA LEU A 181 12.91 6.68 13.22
C LEU A 181 11.66 7.60 13.22
N PHE A 182 11.37 8.20 14.37
CA PHE A 182 10.26 9.13 14.55
C PHE A 182 10.68 10.59 14.35
N PHE A 183 11.83 10.98 14.85
CA PHE A 183 12.31 12.36 14.72
C PHE A 183 12.68 12.74 13.29
N ILE A 184 13.01 11.79 12.42
CA ILE A 184 13.30 12.05 11.00
C ILE A 184 12.12 12.72 10.27
N ASN A 185 10.90 12.53 10.75
CA ASN A 185 9.67 13.10 10.19
C ASN A 185 9.55 14.62 10.44
N VAL A 186 10.28 15.19 11.38
CA VAL A 186 10.12 16.60 11.77
C VAL A 186 10.53 17.54 10.64
N VAL A 187 11.71 17.35 10.07
CA VAL A 187 12.24 18.26 9.05
C VAL A 187 11.40 18.22 7.76
N PRO A 188 11.13 17.05 7.14
CA PRO A 188 10.29 17.01 5.93
C PRO A 188 8.85 17.40 6.22
N GLY A 189 8.32 17.13 7.42
CA GLY A 189 6.98 17.54 7.82
C GLY A 189 6.84 19.06 7.91
N LEU A 190 7.77 19.74 8.57
CA LEU A 190 7.78 21.21 8.65
C LEU A 190 7.95 21.85 7.27
N LEU A 191 8.84 21.29 6.42
CA LEU A 191 8.99 21.76 5.04
C LEU A 191 7.70 21.57 4.22
N SER A 192 7.08 20.41 4.33
CA SER A 192 5.80 20.12 3.70
C SER A 192 4.72 21.12 4.13
N MET A 193 4.59 21.34 5.44
CA MET A 193 3.63 22.31 6.00
C MET A 193 3.89 23.73 5.48
N PHE A 194 5.16 24.15 5.47
CA PHE A 194 5.53 25.49 4.96
C PHE A 194 5.14 25.66 3.49
N LEU A 195 5.50 24.71 2.63
CA LEU A 195 5.20 24.75 1.21
C LEU A 195 3.68 24.77 0.95
N VAL A 196 2.94 23.89 1.64
CA VAL A 196 1.48 23.80 1.49
C VAL A 196 0.78 25.04 2.08
N ALA A 197 1.20 25.53 3.23
CA ALA A 197 0.62 26.74 3.82
C ALA A 197 0.79 27.96 2.92
N ARG A 198 1.96 28.08 2.25
CA ARG A 198 2.31 29.23 1.42
C ARG A 198 1.72 29.18 0.01
N TRP A 199 1.62 27.99 -0.59
CA TRP A 199 1.26 27.80 -2.00
C TRP A 199 0.13 26.80 -2.26
N GLY A 200 -0.43 26.14 -1.24
CA GLY A 200 -1.42 25.05 -1.36
C GLY A 200 -2.87 25.52 -1.52
N ASN A 201 -3.16 26.62 -2.20
CA ASN A 201 -4.55 27.07 -2.44
C ASN A 201 -5.19 26.25 -3.58
N PHE A 202 -5.59 25.00 -3.28
CA PHE A 202 -6.11 24.08 -4.29
C PHE A 202 -7.62 24.21 -4.50
N ASP A 203 -8.39 24.37 -3.40
CA ASP A 203 -9.84 24.42 -3.40
C ASP A 203 -10.40 25.09 -2.14
N LYS A 204 -11.68 25.43 -2.20
CA LYS A 204 -12.43 25.96 -1.04
C LYS A 204 -13.39 24.88 -0.53
N GLY A 205 -13.43 24.70 0.79
CA GLY A 205 -14.40 23.82 1.42
C GLY A 205 -15.82 24.41 1.41
N ASP A 206 -16.81 23.52 1.48
CA ASP A 206 -18.22 23.90 1.65
C ASP A 206 -18.69 23.54 3.08
N ARG A 207 -18.74 24.55 3.95
CA ARG A 207 -19.16 24.39 5.34
C ARG A 207 -20.64 23.99 5.51
N ARG A 208 -21.47 24.11 4.47
CA ARG A 208 -22.87 23.69 4.51
C ARG A 208 -22.99 22.17 4.71
N LEU A 209 -21.99 21.42 4.30
CA LEU A 209 -21.92 19.97 4.49
C LEU A 209 -21.92 19.55 5.97
N ALA A 210 -21.51 20.43 6.88
CA ALA A 210 -21.48 20.12 8.32
C ALA A 210 -22.87 19.98 8.95
N HIS A 211 -23.90 20.64 8.39
CA HIS A 211 -25.22 20.71 9.02
C HIS A 211 -25.94 19.35 9.10
N ASN A 212 -25.70 18.47 8.13
CA ASN A 212 -26.36 17.17 8.04
C ASN A 212 -25.33 16.03 8.01
N PHE A 213 -24.31 16.10 8.86
CA PHE A 213 -23.28 15.08 8.92
C PHE A 213 -23.81 13.73 9.41
N ASP A 214 -23.49 12.66 8.71
CA ASP A 214 -23.94 11.31 9.03
C ASP A 214 -23.09 10.66 10.14
N TRP A 215 -23.32 11.05 11.39
CA TRP A 215 -22.62 10.50 12.56
C TRP A 215 -22.82 8.99 12.70
N PHE A 216 -24.04 8.50 12.38
CA PHE A 216 -24.33 7.08 12.42
C PHE A 216 -23.56 6.30 11.34
N GLY A 217 -23.55 6.82 10.11
CA GLY A 217 -22.75 6.24 9.03
C GLY A 217 -21.26 6.23 9.35
N LEU A 218 -20.74 7.31 9.99
CA LEU A 218 -19.34 7.37 10.45
C LEU A 218 -19.04 6.28 11.50
N ALA A 219 -19.90 6.13 12.50
CA ALA A 219 -19.71 5.12 13.53
C ALA A 219 -19.70 3.70 12.94
N MET A 220 -20.66 3.39 12.05
CA MET A 220 -20.71 2.08 11.38
C MET A 220 -19.50 1.84 10.49
N MET A 221 -19.05 2.85 9.75
CA MET A 221 -17.82 2.80 8.93
C MET A 221 -16.59 2.54 9.79
N ALA A 222 -16.46 3.28 10.90
CA ALA A 222 -15.32 3.14 11.79
C ALA A 222 -15.26 1.73 12.41
N VAL A 223 -16.37 1.25 12.97
CA VAL A 223 -16.44 -0.10 13.56
C VAL A 223 -16.16 -1.17 12.51
N PHE A 224 -16.75 -1.04 11.32
CA PHE A 224 -16.52 -1.97 10.20
C PHE A 224 -15.02 -2.04 9.83
N LEU A 225 -14.42 -0.87 9.56
CA LEU A 225 -13.03 -0.83 9.10
C LEU A 225 -12.03 -1.24 10.18
N ILE A 226 -12.27 -0.84 11.45
CA ILE A 226 -11.44 -1.26 12.59
C ILE A 226 -11.49 -2.76 12.77
N SER A 227 -12.70 -3.34 12.83
CA SER A 227 -12.87 -4.79 13.02
C SER A 227 -12.29 -5.58 11.86
N MET A 228 -12.53 -5.14 10.62
CA MET A 228 -11.99 -5.78 9.43
C MET A 228 -10.45 -5.72 9.41
N GLN A 229 -9.86 -4.55 9.71
CA GLN A 229 -8.41 -4.39 9.72
C GLN A 229 -7.76 -5.25 10.81
N TYR A 230 -8.36 -5.30 12.01
CA TYR A 230 -7.88 -6.18 13.09
C TYR A 230 -7.89 -7.65 12.67
N VAL A 231 -9.00 -8.14 12.12
CA VAL A 231 -9.13 -9.53 11.64
C VAL A 231 -8.06 -9.86 10.59
N VAL A 232 -7.77 -8.91 9.69
CA VAL A 232 -6.76 -9.12 8.64
C VAL A 232 -5.34 -9.12 9.21
N GLU A 233 -5.02 -8.24 10.17
CA GLU A 233 -3.66 -8.12 10.75
C GLU A 233 -3.32 -9.29 11.70
N GLU A 234 -4.27 -9.68 12.56
CA GLU A 234 -4.01 -10.67 13.61
C GLU A 234 -4.53 -12.08 13.26
N GLY A 235 -5.47 -12.21 12.32
CA GLY A 235 -6.12 -13.48 12.01
C GLY A 235 -5.17 -14.61 11.64
N ALA A 236 -4.10 -14.35 10.90
CA ALA A 236 -3.12 -15.36 10.54
C ALA A 236 -2.27 -15.86 11.74
N LYS A 237 -2.11 -15.03 12.78
CA LYS A 237 -1.39 -15.38 14.01
C LYS A 237 -2.27 -16.22 14.94
N ASP A 238 -3.55 -15.88 15.01
CA ASP A 238 -4.53 -16.45 15.94
C ASP A 238 -5.32 -17.62 15.29
N ASN A 239 -4.78 -18.25 14.26
CA ASN A 239 -5.40 -19.35 13.52
C ASN A 239 -6.81 -19.05 12.97
N TRP A 240 -7.08 -17.77 12.63
CA TRP A 240 -8.34 -17.32 12.04
C TRP A 240 -9.55 -17.61 12.94
N PHE A 241 -10.56 -18.26 12.43
CA PHE A 241 -11.85 -18.51 13.10
C PHE A 241 -11.79 -19.57 14.24
N GLU A 242 -10.61 -20.08 14.57
CA GLU A 242 -10.41 -20.89 15.79
C GLU A 242 -10.35 -20.01 17.04
N ASP A 243 -9.98 -18.71 16.89
CA ASP A 243 -10.02 -17.72 17.95
C ASP A 243 -11.38 -17.03 18.01
N ASP A 244 -12.01 -17.02 19.18
CA ASP A 244 -13.32 -16.42 19.41
C ASP A 244 -13.32 -14.90 19.13
N THR A 245 -12.21 -14.20 19.39
CA THR A 245 -12.10 -12.77 19.16
C THR A 245 -12.15 -12.47 17.66
N ILE A 246 -11.38 -13.21 16.85
CA ILE A 246 -11.37 -13.08 15.39
C ILE A 246 -12.76 -13.40 14.82
N LEU A 247 -13.41 -14.46 15.31
CA LEU A 247 -14.75 -14.84 14.87
C LEU A 247 -15.78 -13.73 15.16
N TRP A 248 -15.83 -13.22 16.39
CA TRP A 248 -16.79 -12.17 16.76
C TRP A 248 -16.52 -10.84 16.08
N LEU A 249 -15.26 -10.46 15.89
CA LEU A 249 -14.90 -9.26 15.12
C LEU A 249 -15.25 -9.41 13.64
N THR A 250 -15.15 -10.61 13.08
CA THR A 250 -15.59 -10.87 11.70
C THR A 250 -17.11 -10.71 11.56
N VAL A 251 -17.89 -11.25 12.50
CA VAL A 251 -19.34 -11.06 12.53
C VAL A 251 -19.70 -9.58 12.70
N LEU A 252 -19.01 -8.88 13.61
CA LEU A 252 -19.20 -7.46 13.83
C LEU A 252 -18.88 -6.65 12.57
N ALA A 253 -17.77 -6.95 11.89
CA ALA A 253 -17.41 -6.33 10.61
C ALA A 253 -18.47 -6.57 9.53
N ALA A 254 -18.98 -7.80 9.41
CA ALA A 254 -20.02 -8.14 8.43
C ALA A 254 -21.32 -7.35 8.69
N VAL A 255 -21.79 -7.30 9.93
CA VAL A 255 -23.03 -6.60 10.31
C VAL A 255 -22.89 -5.08 10.15
N THR A 256 -21.78 -4.51 10.67
CA THR A 256 -21.56 -3.06 10.60
C THR A 256 -21.24 -2.61 9.17
N GLY A 257 -20.53 -3.43 8.39
CA GLY A 257 -20.28 -3.19 6.98
C GLY A 257 -21.56 -3.21 6.13
N ALA A 258 -22.44 -4.18 6.34
CA ALA A 258 -23.76 -4.23 5.68
C ALA A 258 -24.62 -3.02 6.05
N THR A 259 -24.65 -2.65 7.35
CA THR A 259 -25.38 -1.48 7.85
C THR A 259 -24.81 -0.18 7.28
N PHE A 260 -23.47 -0.05 7.22
CA PHE A 260 -22.81 1.08 6.60
C PHE A 260 -23.14 1.21 5.11
N LEU A 261 -23.05 0.12 4.33
CA LEU A 261 -23.39 0.13 2.90
C LEU A 261 -24.87 0.52 2.69
N TRP A 262 -25.78 -0.07 3.45
CA TRP A 262 -27.18 0.32 3.41
C TRP A 262 -27.38 1.81 3.70
N ARG A 263 -26.69 2.33 4.73
CA ARG A 263 -26.76 3.75 5.11
C ARG A 263 -26.23 4.67 4.02
N GLN A 264 -25.09 4.33 3.39
CA GLN A 264 -24.49 5.15 2.32
C GLN A 264 -25.38 5.20 1.06
N LEU A 265 -26.18 4.15 0.79
CA LEU A 265 -27.12 4.11 -0.32
C LEU A 265 -28.42 4.85 -0.02
N SER A 266 -28.84 4.93 1.25
CA SER A 266 -30.13 5.48 1.67
C SER A 266 -30.07 6.92 2.13
N TYR A 267 -28.91 7.40 2.61
CA TYR A 267 -28.77 8.73 3.17
C TYR A 267 -28.51 9.77 2.08
N PHE A 268 -29.17 10.94 2.17
CA PHE A 268 -29.10 11.97 1.15
C PHE A 268 -27.73 12.66 1.05
N GLN A 269 -26.93 12.68 2.14
CA GLN A 269 -25.58 13.25 2.21
C GLN A 269 -24.58 12.20 2.72
N PRO A 270 -24.25 11.18 1.92
CA PRO A 270 -23.38 10.12 2.36
C PRO A 270 -21.94 10.61 2.62
N ILE A 271 -21.23 9.94 3.53
CA ILE A 271 -19.81 10.21 3.79
C ILE A 271 -18.99 9.86 2.55
N ILE A 272 -19.29 8.72 1.92
CA ILE A 272 -18.66 8.22 0.70
C ILE A 272 -19.70 8.13 -0.40
N GLN A 273 -19.42 8.74 -1.54
CA GLN A 273 -20.33 8.66 -2.69
C GLN A 273 -20.10 7.38 -3.49
N LEU A 274 -20.82 6.32 -3.12
CA LEU A 274 -20.76 5.03 -3.82
C LEU A 274 -21.26 5.08 -5.28
N ARG A 275 -21.84 6.20 -5.71
CA ARG A 275 -22.23 6.43 -7.13
C ARG A 275 -21.05 6.31 -8.09
N ALA A 276 -19.80 6.49 -7.63
CA ALA A 276 -18.62 6.25 -8.44
C ALA A 276 -18.57 4.80 -8.99
N PHE A 277 -19.12 3.81 -8.27
CA PHE A 277 -19.17 2.41 -8.73
C PHE A 277 -20.14 2.18 -9.91
N ALA A 278 -21.01 3.14 -10.24
CA ALA A 278 -21.80 3.07 -11.45
C ALA A 278 -20.94 3.22 -12.73
N ASP A 279 -19.77 3.84 -12.62
CA ASP A 279 -18.79 3.89 -13.70
C ASP A 279 -18.01 2.56 -13.80
N ARG A 280 -18.07 1.94 -14.98
CA ARG A 280 -17.41 0.65 -15.24
C ARG A 280 -15.90 0.70 -15.07
N ASN A 281 -15.25 1.78 -15.54
CA ASN A 281 -13.81 1.93 -15.43
C ASN A 281 -13.39 2.11 -13.98
N PHE A 282 -14.20 2.81 -13.18
CA PHE A 282 -13.96 2.93 -11.75
C PHE A 282 -14.06 1.59 -11.03
N SER A 283 -15.13 0.82 -11.26
CA SER A 283 -15.32 -0.49 -10.62
C SER A 283 -14.21 -1.48 -10.96
N LEU A 284 -13.80 -1.56 -12.24
CA LEU A 284 -12.64 -2.35 -12.65
C LEU A 284 -11.32 -1.79 -12.08
N GLY A 285 -11.22 -0.46 -11.99
CA GLY A 285 -10.07 0.22 -11.42
C GLY A 285 -9.84 -0.07 -9.94
N ILE A 286 -10.91 -0.23 -9.15
CA ILE A 286 -10.83 -0.67 -7.75
C ILE A 286 -10.21 -2.07 -7.65
N LEU A 287 -10.61 -3.01 -8.51
CA LEU A 287 -10.02 -4.36 -8.54
C LEU A 287 -8.55 -4.33 -8.96
N MET A 288 -8.20 -3.49 -9.94
CA MET A 288 -6.81 -3.28 -10.34
C MET A 288 -5.99 -2.62 -9.23
N ALA A 289 -6.56 -1.66 -8.49
CA ALA A 289 -5.90 -1.04 -7.34
C ALA A 289 -5.66 -2.05 -6.22
N ALA A 290 -6.60 -2.95 -5.96
CA ALA A 290 -6.45 -4.05 -5.03
C ALA A 290 -5.27 -4.97 -5.42
N THR A 291 -5.18 -5.37 -6.69
CA THR A 291 -4.04 -6.16 -7.18
C THR A 291 -2.72 -5.39 -7.13
N SER A 292 -2.73 -4.08 -7.40
CA SER A 292 -1.52 -3.25 -7.21
C SER A 292 -1.07 -3.21 -5.75
N GLY A 293 -2.02 -3.14 -4.81
CA GLY A 293 -1.75 -3.23 -3.38
C GLY A 293 -1.09 -4.56 -3.00
N LEU A 294 -1.69 -5.67 -3.43
CA LEU A 294 -1.11 -7.01 -3.23
C LEU A 294 0.31 -7.12 -3.81
N ALA A 295 0.52 -6.67 -5.06
CA ALA A 295 1.82 -6.75 -5.72
C ALA A 295 2.88 -5.87 -5.05
N LEU A 296 2.48 -4.69 -4.55
CA LEU A 296 3.37 -3.77 -3.85
C LEU A 296 3.71 -4.31 -2.45
N TYR A 297 2.73 -4.50 -1.59
CA TYR A 297 2.94 -4.88 -0.19
C TYR A 297 3.31 -6.36 -0.03
N GLY A 298 2.68 -7.27 -0.77
CA GLY A 298 3.01 -8.69 -0.76
C GLY A 298 4.44 -8.95 -1.22
N GLY A 299 4.90 -8.27 -2.28
CA GLY A 299 6.28 -8.41 -2.75
C GLY A 299 7.32 -7.78 -1.83
N THR A 300 6.98 -6.70 -1.10
CA THR A 300 7.85 -6.11 -0.08
C THR A 300 7.87 -6.92 1.23
N PHE A 301 6.91 -7.80 1.44
CA PHE A 301 6.85 -8.72 2.58
C PHE A 301 7.53 -10.06 2.29
N LEU A 302 7.17 -10.69 1.16
CA LEU A 302 7.56 -12.07 0.85
C LEU A 302 9.08 -12.23 0.66
N MET A 303 9.71 -11.31 -0.06
CA MET A 303 11.12 -11.42 -0.41
C MET A 303 12.08 -11.21 0.78
N PRO A 304 11.93 -10.16 1.61
CA PRO A 304 12.74 -10.03 2.83
C PRO A 304 12.58 -11.23 3.76
N LEU A 305 11.37 -11.76 3.85
CA LEU A 305 11.09 -12.92 4.68
C LEU A 305 11.86 -14.17 4.20
N TYR A 306 11.89 -14.40 2.88
CA TYR A 306 12.68 -15.47 2.29
C TYR A 306 14.18 -15.25 2.51
N LEU A 307 14.71 -14.08 2.17
CA LEU A 307 16.14 -13.78 2.30
C LEU A 307 16.61 -13.87 3.76
N GLY A 308 15.82 -13.40 4.70
CA GLY A 308 16.14 -13.48 6.13
C GLY A 308 16.03 -14.90 6.69
N ARG A 309 14.91 -15.61 6.44
CA ARG A 309 14.66 -16.94 7.06
C ARG A 309 15.41 -18.08 6.36
N VAL A 310 15.48 -18.07 5.03
CA VAL A 310 16.07 -19.17 4.26
C VAL A 310 17.55 -18.95 4.03
N ARG A 311 17.94 -17.70 3.67
CA ARG A 311 19.33 -17.38 3.34
C ARG A 311 20.13 -16.80 4.48
N GLY A 312 19.49 -16.35 5.56
CA GLY A 312 20.18 -15.72 6.69
C GLY A 312 20.80 -14.36 6.36
N PHE A 313 20.27 -13.65 5.35
CA PHE A 313 20.77 -12.33 4.96
C PHE A 313 20.55 -11.31 6.07
N SER A 314 21.53 -10.42 6.25
CA SER A 314 21.42 -9.26 7.13
C SER A 314 20.39 -8.25 6.58
N ALA A 315 19.90 -7.37 7.44
CA ALA A 315 18.96 -6.31 7.03
C ALA A 315 19.55 -5.43 5.91
N ALA A 316 20.85 -5.18 5.89
CA ALA A 316 21.52 -4.41 4.84
C ALA A 316 21.53 -5.14 3.50
N GLU A 317 21.78 -6.45 3.48
CA GLU A 317 21.76 -7.26 2.24
C GLU A 317 20.34 -7.39 1.68
N VAL A 318 19.35 -7.58 2.55
CA VAL A 318 17.93 -7.55 2.18
C VAL A 318 17.59 -6.17 1.59
N GLY A 319 17.99 -5.10 2.26
CA GLY A 319 17.74 -3.73 1.80
C GLY A 319 18.34 -3.44 0.42
N THR A 320 19.58 -3.88 0.16
CA THR A 320 20.22 -3.71 -1.16
C THR A 320 19.47 -4.47 -2.26
N THR A 321 18.97 -5.67 -1.96
CA THR A 321 18.16 -6.45 -2.92
C THR A 321 16.83 -5.76 -3.20
N MET A 322 16.20 -5.14 -2.19
CA MET A 322 14.97 -4.37 -2.35
C MET A 322 15.15 -3.10 -3.18
N LEU A 323 16.32 -2.44 -3.09
CA LEU A 323 16.60 -1.22 -3.85
C LEU A 323 16.49 -1.42 -5.37
N VAL A 324 16.71 -2.63 -5.88
CA VAL A 324 16.57 -2.94 -7.32
C VAL A 324 15.16 -2.59 -7.82
N SER A 325 14.12 -2.99 -7.09
CA SER A 325 12.73 -2.66 -7.50
C SER A 325 12.44 -1.17 -7.38
N GLY A 326 12.94 -0.50 -6.34
CA GLY A 326 12.77 0.95 -6.17
C GLY A 326 13.44 1.75 -7.30
N LEU A 327 14.65 1.37 -7.68
CA LEU A 327 15.35 1.99 -8.80
C LEU A 327 14.62 1.73 -10.13
N ALA A 328 14.15 0.49 -10.34
CA ALA A 328 13.33 0.15 -11.51
C ALA A 328 12.04 0.99 -11.57
N MET A 329 11.34 1.15 -10.45
CA MET A 329 10.14 2.00 -10.35
C MET A 329 10.46 3.47 -10.61
N PHE A 330 11.55 3.99 -10.03
CA PHE A 330 11.95 5.39 -10.20
C PHE A 330 12.27 5.73 -11.65
N ILE A 331 13.05 4.89 -12.33
CA ILE A 331 13.40 5.08 -13.74
C ILE A 331 12.16 4.93 -14.64
N THR A 332 11.29 3.99 -14.32
CA THR A 332 10.09 3.68 -15.13
C THR A 332 9.00 4.74 -14.99
N GLY A 333 8.90 5.44 -13.86
CA GLY A 333 7.83 6.42 -13.61
C GLY A 333 7.64 7.45 -14.73
N PRO A 334 8.66 8.23 -15.09
CA PRO A 334 8.56 9.20 -16.19
C PRO A 334 8.26 8.57 -17.56
N LEU A 335 8.80 7.37 -17.82
CA LEU A 335 8.54 6.62 -19.07
C LEU A 335 7.11 6.12 -19.14
N ALA A 336 6.59 5.55 -18.04
CA ALA A 336 5.19 5.13 -17.93
C ALA A 336 4.23 6.30 -18.13
N GLY A 337 4.54 7.47 -17.55
CA GLY A 337 3.75 8.68 -17.77
C GLY A 337 3.71 9.16 -19.22
N ARG A 338 4.81 9.02 -19.96
CA ARG A 338 4.83 9.30 -21.41
C ARG A 338 4.01 8.27 -22.18
N TRP A 339 4.15 7.02 -21.83
CA TRP A 339 3.46 5.91 -22.51
C TRP A 339 1.95 6.00 -22.35
N VAL A 340 1.47 6.25 -21.11
CA VAL A 340 0.03 6.41 -20.81
C VAL A 340 -0.60 7.61 -21.55
N ARG A 341 0.19 8.65 -21.88
CA ARG A 341 -0.31 9.78 -22.68
C ARG A 341 -0.35 9.49 -24.16
N ALA A 342 0.52 8.61 -24.65
CA ALA A 342 0.71 8.36 -26.08
C ALA A 342 -0.25 7.32 -26.65
N ILE A 343 -0.70 6.34 -25.84
CA ILE A 343 -1.51 5.20 -26.30
C ILE A 343 -2.69 4.95 -25.36
N ASP A 344 -3.61 4.07 -25.78
CA ASP A 344 -4.75 3.62 -24.97
C ASP A 344 -4.25 3.08 -23.61
N PRO A 345 -4.72 3.62 -22.46
CA PRO A 345 -4.28 3.20 -21.12
C PRO A 345 -4.43 1.70 -20.84
N ARG A 346 -5.30 0.98 -21.55
CA ARG A 346 -5.48 -0.46 -21.40
C ARG A 346 -4.22 -1.25 -21.74
N ILE A 347 -3.46 -0.78 -22.76
CA ILE A 347 -2.23 -1.45 -23.19
C ILE A 347 -1.14 -1.36 -22.11
N PRO A 348 -0.78 -0.17 -21.57
CA PRO A 348 0.15 -0.11 -20.45
C PRO A 348 -0.32 -0.88 -19.22
N ILE A 349 -1.63 -0.90 -18.91
CA ILE A 349 -2.16 -1.69 -17.78
C ILE A 349 -1.90 -3.18 -18.01
N PHE A 350 -2.27 -3.70 -19.18
CA PHE A 350 -2.06 -5.11 -19.53
C PHE A 350 -0.58 -5.50 -19.48
N VAL A 351 0.28 -4.71 -20.11
CA VAL A 351 1.73 -4.95 -20.10
C VAL A 351 2.31 -4.84 -18.70
N GLY A 352 1.91 -3.82 -17.91
CA GLY A 352 2.39 -3.63 -16.55
C GLY A 352 2.06 -4.80 -15.63
N TYR A 353 0.80 -5.24 -15.59
CA TYR A 353 0.44 -6.43 -14.82
C TYR A 353 1.02 -7.72 -15.40
N GLY A 354 1.18 -7.82 -16.72
CA GLY A 354 1.89 -8.93 -17.36
C GLY A 354 3.35 -9.03 -16.92
N MET A 355 4.04 -7.89 -16.77
CA MET A 355 5.41 -7.86 -16.24
C MET A 355 5.44 -8.24 -14.75
N VAL A 356 4.47 -7.79 -13.93
CA VAL A 356 4.34 -8.25 -12.54
C VAL A 356 4.15 -9.76 -12.50
N ALA A 357 3.23 -10.28 -13.29
CA ALA A 357 2.95 -11.72 -13.36
C ALA A 357 4.20 -12.51 -13.74
N TRP A 358 4.92 -12.06 -14.75
CA TRP A 358 6.15 -12.71 -15.18
C TRP A 358 7.25 -12.67 -14.11
N GLY A 359 7.46 -11.51 -13.47
CA GLY A 359 8.42 -11.37 -12.39
C GLY A 359 8.10 -12.28 -11.20
N MET A 360 6.81 -12.36 -10.80
CA MET A 360 6.38 -13.27 -9.73
C MET A 360 6.49 -14.74 -10.15
N TRP A 361 6.18 -15.07 -11.40
CA TRP A 361 6.34 -16.42 -11.93
C TRP A 361 7.80 -16.88 -11.94
N LEU A 362 8.74 -16.00 -12.28
CA LEU A 362 10.16 -16.30 -12.11
C LEU A 362 10.49 -16.65 -10.67
N GLY A 363 9.91 -15.92 -9.70
CA GLY A 363 10.09 -16.18 -8.27
C GLY A 363 9.54 -17.55 -7.81
N HIS A 364 8.60 -18.17 -8.55
CA HIS A 364 8.10 -19.51 -8.24
C HIS A 364 9.21 -20.57 -8.27
N ALA A 365 10.21 -20.40 -9.12
CA ALA A 365 11.35 -21.33 -9.23
C ALA A 365 12.41 -21.16 -8.14
N VAL A 366 12.08 -20.45 -7.04
CA VAL A 366 13.00 -20.17 -5.94
C VAL A 366 13.55 -21.46 -5.34
N ASN A 367 14.84 -21.45 -5.03
CA ASN A 367 15.56 -22.57 -4.39
C ASN A 367 16.46 -22.06 -3.25
N GLY A 368 17.07 -22.96 -2.49
CA GLY A 368 17.88 -22.60 -1.32
C GLY A 368 19.15 -21.78 -1.60
N GLU A 369 19.52 -21.56 -2.87
CA GLU A 369 20.74 -20.85 -3.27
C GLU A 369 20.48 -19.43 -3.80
N TRP A 370 19.22 -19.09 -4.10
CA TRP A 370 18.85 -17.78 -4.64
C TRP A 370 19.29 -16.63 -3.73
N GLY A 371 19.95 -15.65 -4.34
CA GLY A 371 20.45 -14.47 -3.66
C GLY A 371 20.13 -13.19 -4.45
N PHE A 372 21.02 -12.22 -4.36
CA PHE A 372 20.83 -10.92 -5.00
C PHE A 372 20.63 -11.00 -6.52
N VAL A 373 21.42 -11.83 -7.22
CA VAL A 373 21.43 -11.85 -8.68
C VAL A 373 20.12 -12.38 -9.25
N GLU A 374 19.60 -13.47 -8.70
CA GLU A 374 18.36 -14.09 -9.14
C GLU A 374 17.16 -13.20 -8.81
N PHE A 375 17.14 -12.64 -7.61
CA PHE A 375 16.07 -11.71 -7.22
C PHE A 375 16.13 -10.37 -7.94
N ALA A 376 17.28 -9.94 -8.48
CA ALA A 376 17.37 -8.71 -9.25
C ALA A 376 16.46 -8.73 -10.48
N ALA A 377 16.35 -9.87 -11.18
CA ALA A 377 15.43 -10.02 -12.30
C ALA A 377 13.96 -9.93 -11.83
N VAL A 378 13.59 -10.70 -10.79
CA VAL A 378 12.24 -10.69 -10.20
C VAL A 378 11.84 -9.28 -9.80
N GLN A 379 12.72 -8.57 -9.09
CA GLN A 379 12.50 -7.21 -8.59
C GLN A 379 12.42 -6.18 -9.72
N THR A 380 13.17 -6.34 -10.79
CA THR A 380 13.12 -5.44 -11.95
C THR A 380 11.77 -5.57 -12.65
N PHE A 381 11.36 -6.81 -13.02
CA PHE A 381 10.07 -7.02 -13.66
C PHE A 381 8.90 -6.57 -12.78
N ARG A 382 8.93 -6.89 -11.49
CA ARG A 382 7.92 -6.44 -10.53
C ARG A 382 7.89 -4.91 -10.44
N GLY A 383 9.04 -4.26 -10.27
CA GLY A 383 9.14 -2.82 -10.12
C GLY A 383 8.63 -2.06 -11.34
N VAL A 384 9.12 -2.41 -12.52
CA VAL A 384 8.66 -1.83 -13.78
C VAL A 384 7.15 -2.05 -13.95
N GLY A 385 6.71 -3.29 -13.75
CA GLY A 385 5.31 -3.69 -13.95
C GLY A 385 4.35 -2.96 -13.01
N VAL A 386 4.64 -2.94 -11.70
CA VAL A 386 3.81 -2.23 -10.70
C VAL A 386 3.71 -0.74 -11.03
N MET A 387 4.82 -0.09 -11.40
CA MET A 387 4.83 1.34 -11.71
C MET A 387 3.99 1.67 -12.93
N VAL A 388 4.15 0.92 -14.02
CA VAL A 388 3.36 1.10 -15.25
C VAL A 388 1.88 0.83 -14.99
N ALA A 389 1.56 -0.30 -14.35
CA ALA A 389 0.18 -0.70 -14.05
C ALA A 389 -0.52 0.32 -13.15
N MET A 390 0.15 0.79 -12.09
CA MET A 390 -0.42 1.72 -11.12
C MET A 390 -0.73 3.08 -11.73
N ILE A 391 0.20 3.67 -12.50
CA ILE A 391 -0.02 4.96 -13.16
C ILE A 391 -1.16 4.85 -14.18
N ALA A 392 -1.13 3.82 -15.01
CA ALA A 392 -2.11 3.64 -16.07
C ALA A 392 -3.50 3.30 -15.53
N SER A 393 -3.61 2.41 -14.54
CA SER A 393 -4.91 2.05 -13.92
C SER A 393 -5.51 3.22 -13.16
N THR A 394 -4.72 3.96 -12.38
CA THR A 394 -5.20 5.14 -11.66
C THR A 394 -5.69 6.22 -12.65
N GLN A 395 -4.95 6.46 -13.73
CA GLN A 395 -5.35 7.41 -14.76
C GLN A 395 -6.66 6.98 -15.45
N LEU A 396 -6.79 5.71 -15.84
CA LEU A 396 -8.01 5.18 -16.45
C LEU A 396 -9.21 5.30 -15.52
N THR A 397 -9.03 4.90 -14.26
CA THR A 397 -10.08 4.90 -13.23
C THR A 397 -10.63 6.30 -12.95
N MET A 398 -9.76 7.32 -12.94
CA MET A 398 -10.14 8.70 -12.61
C MET A 398 -10.60 9.50 -13.84
N SER A 399 -10.24 9.09 -15.07
CA SER A 399 -10.47 9.88 -16.29
C SER A 399 -11.93 9.97 -16.72
N THR A 400 -12.78 9.00 -16.33
CA THR A 400 -14.19 8.93 -16.69
C THR A 400 -15.12 9.54 -15.64
N LEU A 401 -14.59 9.83 -14.44
CA LEU A 401 -15.40 10.34 -13.34
C LEU A 401 -15.63 11.85 -13.40
N PRO A 402 -16.83 12.32 -13.01
CA PRO A 402 -17.11 13.74 -12.82
C PRO A 402 -16.24 14.33 -11.69
N MET A 403 -15.87 15.60 -11.82
CA MET A 403 -14.96 16.28 -10.90
C MET A 403 -15.39 16.25 -9.43
N HIS A 404 -16.70 16.29 -9.16
CA HIS A 404 -17.23 16.24 -7.79
C HIS A 404 -17.04 14.89 -7.09
N LEU A 405 -16.86 13.79 -7.85
CA LEU A 405 -16.60 12.43 -7.30
C LEU A 405 -15.11 12.13 -7.11
N ILE A 406 -14.19 12.92 -7.63
CA ILE A 406 -12.75 12.61 -7.64
C ILE A 406 -12.18 12.44 -6.22
N LYS A 407 -12.61 13.26 -5.27
CA LYS A 407 -12.12 13.18 -3.88
C LYS A 407 -12.53 11.84 -3.24
N ASP A 408 -13.79 11.48 -3.37
CA ASP A 408 -14.33 10.20 -2.85
C ASP A 408 -13.69 9.01 -3.56
N ALA A 409 -13.58 9.07 -4.88
CA ALA A 409 -12.94 8.06 -5.71
C ALA A 409 -11.47 7.85 -5.33
N SER A 410 -10.74 8.92 -5.04
CA SER A 410 -9.36 8.85 -4.56
C SER A 410 -9.26 8.15 -3.20
N GLY A 411 -10.14 8.48 -2.26
CA GLY A 411 -10.23 7.80 -0.96
C GLY A 411 -10.51 6.30 -1.12
N LEU A 412 -11.53 5.95 -1.91
CA LEU A 412 -11.90 4.55 -2.18
C LEU A 412 -10.78 3.76 -2.85
N LEU A 413 -10.06 4.38 -3.79
CA LEU A 413 -8.95 3.74 -4.51
C LEU A 413 -7.78 3.43 -3.57
N ASN A 414 -7.45 4.37 -2.67
CA ASN A 414 -6.41 4.17 -1.67
C ASN A 414 -6.84 3.16 -0.60
N LEU A 415 -8.09 3.22 -0.15
CA LEU A 415 -8.66 2.23 0.75
C LEU A 415 -8.55 0.82 0.15
N ALA A 416 -9.00 0.63 -1.09
CA ALA A 416 -8.94 -0.66 -1.78
C ALA A 416 -7.50 -1.17 -1.89
N ARG A 417 -6.54 -0.29 -2.24
CA ARG A 417 -5.12 -0.65 -2.34
C ARG A 417 -4.54 -1.08 -1.01
N ASN A 418 -4.75 -0.30 0.06
CA ASN A 418 -4.19 -0.59 1.38
C ASN A 418 -4.82 -1.83 1.99
N THR A 419 -6.15 -1.93 1.97
CA THR A 419 -6.88 -3.11 2.49
C THR A 419 -6.50 -4.38 1.74
N ALA A 420 -6.45 -4.33 0.40
CA ALA A 420 -6.04 -5.50 -0.38
C ALA A 420 -4.56 -5.85 -0.19
N GLY A 421 -3.71 -4.87 0.10
CA GLY A 421 -2.33 -5.10 0.52
C GLY A 421 -2.25 -5.87 1.83
N ALA A 422 -2.99 -5.45 2.85
CA ALA A 422 -3.07 -6.11 4.15
C ALA A 422 -3.66 -7.53 4.03
N VAL A 423 -4.81 -7.67 3.36
CA VAL A 423 -5.43 -8.99 3.08
C VAL A 423 -4.46 -9.90 2.32
N GLY A 424 -3.75 -9.34 1.33
CA GLY A 424 -2.77 -10.09 0.54
C GLY A 424 -1.61 -10.59 1.39
N MET A 425 -1.08 -9.77 2.29
CA MET A 425 -0.03 -10.19 3.22
C MET A 425 -0.52 -11.28 4.17
N ALA A 426 -1.75 -11.17 4.69
CA ALA A 426 -2.36 -12.17 5.55
C ALA A 426 -2.55 -13.51 4.80
N ILE A 427 -3.04 -13.48 3.56
CA ILE A 427 -3.17 -14.69 2.71
C ILE A 427 -1.79 -15.31 2.45
N ILE A 428 -0.79 -14.50 2.13
CA ILE A 428 0.58 -14.99 1.91
C ILE A 428 1.14 -15.64 3.17
N ALA A 429 0.99 -15.00 4.34
CA ALA A 429 1.45 -15.55 5.62
C ALA A 429 0.77 -16.89 5.96
N SER A 430 -0.56 -16.95 5.82
CA SER A 430 -1.35 -18.15 6.01
C SER A 430 -0.97 -19.26 5.01
N ASN A 431 -0.78 -18.91 3.75
CA ASN A 431 -0.34 -19.83 2.70
C ASN A 431 1.05 -20.43 3.02
N LEU A 432 2.02 -19.60 3.45
CA LEU A 432 3.35 -20.06 3.84
C LEU A 432 3.28 -21.09 4.98
N THR A 433 2.41 -20.90 5.96
CA THR A 433 2.23 -21.82 7.08
C THR A 433 1.55 -23.12 6.61
N SER A 434 0.42 -23.02 5.91
CA SER A 434 -0.38 -24.17 5.48
C SER A 434 0.32 -25.00 4.41
N GLN A 435 0.87 -24.38 3.36
CA GLN A 435 1.60 -25.08 2.31
C GLN A 435 2.93 -25.63 2.83
N GLY A 436 3.59 -24.92 3.74
CA GLY A 436 4.76 -25.44 4.44
C GLY A 436 4.47 -26.74 5.17
N ALA A 437 3.34 -26.83 5.87
CA ALA A 437 2.89 -28.06 6.52
C ALA A 437 2.53 -29.19 5.52
N VAL A 438 1.84 -28.84 4.43
CA VAL A 438 1.49 -29.81 3.36
C VAL A 438 2.76 -30.38 2.72
N HIS A 439 3.70 -29.53 2.31
CA HIS A 439 4.96 -29.98 1.73
C HIS A 439 5.81 -30.78 2.72
N MET A 440 5.81 -30.38 4.00
CA MET A 440 6.49 -31.14 5.06
C MET A 440 5.91 -32.56 5.20
N ASN A 441 4.59 -32.67 5.25
CA ASN A 441 3.90 -33.96 5.34
C ASN A 441 4.14 -34.83 4.09
N ASP A 442 4.05 -34.25 2.90
CA ASP A 442 4.32 -34.99 1.65
C ASP A 442 5.76 -35.52 1.60
N MET A 443 6.73 -34.67 1.92
CA MET A 443 8.14 -35.09 1.98
C MET A 443 8.40 -36.15 3.06
N THR A 444 7.83 -35.97 4.24
CA THR A 444 8.00 -36.92 5.35
C THR A 444 7.38 -38.27 5.00
N SER A 445 6.22 -38.30 4.32
CA SER A 445 5.57 -39.55 3.89
C SER A 445 6.37 -40.29 2.80
N ARG A 446 7.09 -39.56 1.94
CA ARG A 446 7.96 -40.18 0.90
C ARG A 446 9.30 -40.68 1.46
N ILE A 447 9.80 -40.08 2.54
CA ILE A 447 11.05 -40.43 3.20
C ILE A 447 10.70 -41.26 4.47
N ASP A 448 9.85 -42.29 4.30
CA ASP A 448 9.54 -43.21 5.37
C ASP A 448 10.77 -44.08 5.72
N ARG A 449 10.82 -44.56 6.97
CA ARG A 449 11.87 -45.46 7.47
C ARG A 449 12.07 -46.69 6.59
N SER A 450 11.08 -47.06 5.80
CA SER A 450 11.13 -48.16 4.83
C SER A 450 11.77 -47.79 3.49
N SER A 451 11.91 -46.50 3.17
CA SER A 451 12.48 -46.06 1.87
C SER A 451 14.01 -46.24 1.89
N ILE A 452 14.55 -46.79 0.82
CA ILE A 452 16.00 -47.03 0.66
C ILE A 452 16.75 -45.68 0.74
N GLU A 453 16.20 -44.65 0.16
CA GLU A 453 16.79 -43.30 0.14
C GLU A 453 16.80 -42.67 1.54
N GLY A 454 15.70 -42.82 2.31
CA GLY A 454 15.61 -42.32 3.68
C GLY A 454 16.60 -43.01 4.61
N GLN A 455 16.75 -44.31 4.49
CA GLN A 455 17.74 -45.07 5.27
C GLN A 455 19.18 -44.71 4.88
N ALA A 456 19.46 -44.55 3.61
CA ALA A 456 20.80 -44.15 3.13
C ALA A 456 21.16 -42.75 3.63
N MET A 457 20.22 -41.80 3.58
CA MET A 457 20.42 -40.45 4.09
C MET A 457 20.61 -40.42 5.61
N LEU A 458 19.78 -41.15 6.36
CA LEU A 458 19.87 -41.22 7.81
C LEU A 458 21.19 -41.86 8.25
N SER A 459 21.59 -43.01 7.66
CA SER A 459 22.85 -43.68 7.95
C SER A 459 24.07 -42.83 7.63
N GLY A 460 24.05 -42.09 6.50
CA GLY A 460 25.11 -41.16 6.12
C GLY A 460 25.27 -40.03 7.14
N LEU A 461 24.15 -39.43 7.58
CA LEU A 461 24.15 -38.38 8.60
C LEU A 461 24.61 -38.92 9.97
N THR A 462 24.13 -40.09 10.36
CA THR A 462 24.53 -40.76 11.63
C THR A 462 26.03 -40.99 11.64
N GLN A 463 26.59 -41.53 10.56
CA GLN A 463 28.05 -41.77 10.46
C GLN A 463 28.83 -40.46 10.54
N ARG A 464 28.34 -39.39 9.91
CA ARG A 464 28.98 -38.07 9.94
C ARG A 464 28.98 -37.48 11.36
N PHE A 465 27.86 -37.58 12.10
CA PHE A 465 27.78 -37.10 13.49
C PHE A 465 28.60 -37.96 14.45
N ALA A 466 28.68 -39.27 14.21
CA ALA A 466 29.57 -40.15 14.98
C ALA A 466 31.04 -39.77 14.80
N GLN A 467 31.48 -39.44 13.57
CA GLN A 467 32.84 -38.96 13.29
C GLN A 467 33.14 -37.60 13.96
N MET A 468 32.13 -36.75 14.16
CA MET A 468 32.25 -35.49 14.88
C MET A 468 32.25 -35.64 16.41
N GLY A 469 32.11 -36.85 16.95
CA GLY A 469 32.12 -37.10 18.38
C GLY A 469 30.85 -36.68 19.13
N VAL A 470 29.73 -36.57 18.42
CA VAL A 470 28.43 -36.18 19.03
C VAL A 470 27.95 -37.33 19.91
N SER A 471 27.49 -37.06 21.13
CA SER A 471 27.09 -38.06 22.12
C SER A 471 25.91 -38.94 21.70
N ASP A 472 24.99 -38.39 20.89
CA ASP A 472 23.85 -39.10 20.28
C ASP A 472 23.82 -38.84 18.77
N PRO A 473 24.60 -39.61 17.96
CA PRO A 473 24.69 -39.38 16.51
C PRO A 473 23.38 -39.67 15.77
N GLU A 474 22.60 -40.65 16.25
CA GLU A 474 21.32 -41.01 15.63
C GLU A 474 20.26 -39.93 15.86
N GLY A 475 20.10 -39.46 17.08
CA GLY A 475 19.20 -38.34 17.39
C GLY A 475 19.60 -37.06 16.70
N ALA A 476 20.91 -36.78 16.57
CA ALA A 476 21.40 -35.64 15.78
C ALA A 476 21.08 -35.77 14.28
N ALA A 477 21.21 -36.96 13.71
CA ALA A 477 20.88 -37.26 12.33
C ALA A 477 19.38 -37.05 12.04
N TYR A 478 18.49 -37.50 12.93
CA TYR A 478 17.06 -37.27 12.82
C TYR A 478 16.72 -35.77 12.87
N LYS A 479 17.30 -35.02 13.80
CA LYS A 479 17.11 -33.56 13.89
C LYS A 479 17.59 -32.84 12.62
N ALA A 480 18.77 -33.23 12.11
CA ALA A 480 19.32 -32.65 10.89
C ALA A 480 18.43 -32.96 9.69
N MET A 481 17.97 -34.19 9.54
CA MET A 481 17.05 -34.59 8.46
C MET A 481 15.72 -33.84 8.54
N HIS A 482 15.12 -33.73 9.72
CA HIS A 482 13.91 -32.96 9.95
C HIS A 482 14.10 -31.47 9.56
N TYR A 483 15.22 -30.87 9.96
CA TYR A 483 15.57 -29.50 9.61
C TYR A 483 15.71 -29.31 8.09
N MET A 484 16.40 -30.22 7.39
CA MET A 484 16.57 -30.20 5.94
C MET A 484 15.22 -30.29 5.21
N ILE A 485 14.33 -31.19 5.64
CA ILE A 485 12.99 -31.35 5.08
C ILE A 485 12.17 -30.09 5.35
N SER A 486 12.20 -29.57 6.57
CA SER A 486 11.49 -28.34 6.94
C SER A 486 11.94 -27.14 6.10
N GLN A 487 13.25 -26.94 5.92
CA GLN A 487 13.78 -25.90 5.05
C GLN A 487 13.30 -26.07 3.60
N LYS A 488 13.35 -27.28 3.06
CA LYS A 488 12.90 -27.55 1.68
C LYS A 488 11.41 -27.30 1.51
N ALA A 489 10.59 -27.73 2.49
CA ALA A 489 9.15 -27.49 2.51
C ALA A 489 8.83 -25.98 2.56
N GLN A 490 9.57 -25.21 3.37
CA GLN A 490 9.43 -23.76 3.39
C GLN A 490 9.78 -23.11 2.04
N ILE A 491 10.87 -23.52 1.40
CA ILE A 491 11.27 -23.00 0.09
C ILE A 491 10.15 -23.22 -0.95
N LEU A 492 9.53 -24.41 -0.97
CA LEU A 492 8.41 -24.69 -1.87
C LEU A 492 7.19 -23.82 -1.56
N ALA A 493 6.87 -23.61 -0.29
CA ALA A 493 5.79 -22.73 0.12
C ALA A 493 6.03 -21.27 -0.32
N PHE A 494 7.29 -20.79 -0.31
CA PHE A 494 7.64 -19.49 -0.89
C PHE A 494 7.39 -19.47 -2.40
N GLY A 495 7.74 -20.54 -3.11
CA GLY A 495 7.43 -20.68 -4.54
C GLY A 495 5.93 -20.57 -4.83
N ASP A 496 5.11 -21.27 -4.03
CA ASP A 496 3.64 -21.22 -4.15
C ASP A 496 3.08 -19.82 -3.89
N ALA A 497 3.62 -19.09 -2.91
CA ALA A 497 3.24 -17.71 -2.65
C ALA A 497 3.58 -16.78 -3.82
N PHE A 498 4.74 -16.93 -4.46
CA PHE A 498 5.08 -16.21 -5.69
C PHE A 498 4.14 -16.57 -6.85
N ALA A 499 3.79 -17.85 -7.01
CA ALA A 499 2.83 -18.29 -8.03
C ALA A 499 1.44 -17.69 -7.80
N PHE A 500 0.95 -17.65 -6.56
CA PHE A 500 -0.31 -17.01 -6.20
C PHE A 500 -0.33 -15.53 -6.61
N MET A 501 0.71 -14.77 -6.30
CA MET A 501 0.83 -13.37 -6.71
C MET A 501 0.85 -13.22 -8.24
N SER A 502 1.50 -14.14 -8.95
CA SER A 502 1.51 -14.17 -10.42
C SER A 502 0.10 -14.33 -10.98
N VAL A 503 -0.68 -15.30 -10.46
CA VAL A 503 -2.07 -15.53 -10.88
C VAL A 503 -2.94 -14.29 -10.65
N CYS A 504 -2.83 -13.65 -9.50
CA CYS A 504 -3.55 -12.39 -9.22
C CYS A 504 -3.19 -11.29 -10.23
N ALA A 505 -1.91 -11.17 -10.60
CA ALA A 505 -1.47 -10.19 -11.58
C ALA A 505 -1.97 -10.51 -13.00
N VAL A 506 -2.02 -11.78 -13.40
CA VAL A 506 -2.64 -12.22 -14.67
C VAL A 506 -4.13 -11.84 -14.68
N ALA A 507 -4.85 -12.12 -13.60
CA ALA A 507 -6.26 -11.74 -13.51
C ALA A 507 -6.46 -10.23 -13.69
N ALA A 508 -5.62 -9.39 -13.05
CA ALA A 508 -5.68 -7.94 -13.22
C ALA A 508 -5.33 -7.49 -14.66
N ALA A 509 -4.37 -8.16 -15.32
CA ALA A 509 -4.07 -7.88 -16.72
C ALA A 509 -5.28 -8.17 -17.62
N LEU A 510 -5.99 -9.26 -17.38
CA LEU A 510 -7.21 -9.60 -18.12
C LEU A 510 -8.36 -8.63 -17.84
N LEU A 511 -8.51 -8.12 -16.59
CA LEU A 511 -9.50 -7.09 -16.26
C LEU A 511 -9.29 -5.80 -17.06
N ALA A 512 -8.05 -5.46 -17.45
CA ALA A 512 -7.78 -4.31 -18.28
C ALA A 512 -8.45 -4.38 -19.66
N LEU A 513 -8.63 -5.58 -20.21
CA LEU A 513 -9.30 -5.80 -21.50
C LEU A 513 -10.81 -5.54 -21.42
N LEU A 514 -11.39 -5.64 -20.24
CA LEU A 514 -12.81 -5.39 -20.00
C LEU A 514 -13.12 -3.90 -19.79
N ALA A 515 -12.12 -3.07 -19.58
CA ALA A 515 -12.29 -1.63 -19.40
C ALA A 515 -12.71 -0.94 -20.72
N ARG A 516 -13.49 0.13 -20.61
CA ARG A 516 -13.80 0.97 -21.77
C ARG A 516 -12.58 1.79 -22.16
N PRO A 517 -12.34 2.04 -23.47
CA PRO A 517 -11.24 2.90 -23.90
C PRO A 517 -11.36 4.26 -23.24
N GLY A 518 -10.31 4.71 -22.58
CA GLY A 518 -10.24 6.08 -22.05
C GLY A 518 -10.30 7.05 -23.23
N LYS A 519 -11.02 8.18 -23.07
CA LYS A 519 -10.99 9.23 -24.08
C LYS A 519 -9.58 9.82 -24.11
N ILE A 520 -8.76 9.37 -25.05
CA ILE A 520 -7.51 10.06 -25.40
C ILE A 520 -7.94 11.32 -26.10
N HIS A 521 -7.71 12.50 -25.48
CA HIS A 521 -7.86 13.75 -26.20
C HIS A 521 -6.56 14.01 -27.01
N PRO A 522 -6.60 13.86 -28.33
CA PRO A 522 -5.54 14.37 -29.20
C PRO A 522 -5.75 15.89 -29.29
N GLY A 523 -4.92 16.65 -28.60
CA GLY A 523 -4.85 18.12 -28.74
C GLY A 523 -6.04 18.86 -28.14
N GLY A 524 -5.77 19.57 -27.05
CA GLY A 524 -6.71 20.35 -26.26
C GLY A 524 -7.67 21.20 -27.07
N ARG A 525 -8.92 20.78 -27.16
CA ARG A 525 -10.06 21.64 -27.34
C ARG A 525 -11.08 21.29 -26.27
N ALA A 526 -11.40 22.29 -25.46
CA ALA A 526 -12.49 22.21 -24.51
C ALA A 526 -13.76 21.76 -25.24
N MET A 527 -14.37 20.66 -24.81
CA MET A 527 -15.74 20.35 -25.22
C MET A 527 -16.66 21.36 -24.52
N THR A 528 -17.38 22.14 -25.28
CA THR A 528 -18.59 22.85 -24.85
C THR A 528 -19.55 21.82 -24.24
N PRO A 529 -20.20 22.11 -23.11
CA PRO A 529 -21.21 21.20 -22.56
C PRO A 529 -22.36 21.07 -23.59
N GLU A 530 -22.69 19.81 -23.93
CA GLU A 530 -23.95 19.52 -24.62
C GLU A 530 -25.11 19.95 -23.71
N PRO A 531 -26.14 20.65 -24.26
CA PRO A 531 -27.31 20.97 -23.49
C PRO A 531 -28.05 19.70 -23.10
N GLU A 532 -28.36 19.57 -21.81
CA GLU A 532 -29.25 18.52 -21.28
C GLU A 532 -30.64 18.68 -21.92
N HIS A 533 -31.09 17.66 -22.61
CA HIS A 533 -32.49 17.44 -22.99
C HIS A 533 -33.18 16.51 -22.00
#